data_71f6030a989b95d2b1c53b12a78c55ee
#
_entry.id   71f6030a989b95d2b1c53b12a78c55ee
#
_cell.length_a   1.000
_cell.length_b   1.000
_cell.length_c   1.000
_cell.angle_alpha   90.00
_cell.angle_beta   90.00
_cell.angle_gamma   90.00
#
_symmetry.space_group_name_H-M   'P 1'
#
loop_
_entity.id
_entity.type
_entity.pdbx_description
1 polymer ?
#
loop_
_entity_poly.entity_id
_entity_poly.type
_entity_poly.pdbx_seq_one_letter_code
_entity_poly.pdbx_strand_id
1 'polypeptide(L)'
;MLDFAGPFEVFSVSQLPNGSVRPFLVSTVSENGQLIHARNGLKVQPDYGFGNAPEFDVLVIPGGPGAREREVHNPSVIEWIKGREARVSILASVCTGAFLLAKAGLLNGKKATTHWASLDRFAREFPGVTVRRDVRYVDEGRIITSGGISAGIDMALHIVAKICGVEVAQTAARRMEYDWQPERGGEARA
;
A
#
# COMPACT_ATOMS: atom_id res chain seq x y z
N MET A 1 9.34 7.97 1.88
CA MET A 1 10.16 7.17 0.92
C MET A 1 9.83 5.70 1.01
N LEU A 2 10.13 5.04 2.12
CA LEU A 2 9.98 3.59 2.25
C LEU A 2 8.52 3.10 2.07
N ASP A 3 7.53 3.96 2.27
CA ASP A 3 6.11 3.65 2.07
C ASP A 3 5.78 3.19 0.63
N PHE A 4 6.55 3.64 -0.38
CA PHE A 4 6.44 3.12 -1.74
C PHE A 4 7.61 2.21 -2.11
N ALA A 5 8.85 2.57 -1.73
CA ALA A 5 10.03 1.82 -2.10
C ALA A 5 10.09 0.43 -1.44
N GLY A 6 9.55 0.28 -0.22
CA GLY A 6 9.46 -1.01 0.47
C GLY A 6 8.57 -2.00 -0.29
N PRO A 7 7.30 -1.71 -0.54
CA PRO A 7 6.46 -2.55 -1.39
C PRO A 7 7.01 -2.74 -2.81
N PHE A 8 7.58 -1.70 -3.42
CA PHE A 8 8.20 -1.79 -4.73
C PHE A 8 9.28 -2.88 -4.77
N GLU A 9 10.20 -2.87 -3.79
CA GLU A 9 11.25 -3.87 -3.69
C GLU A 9 10.67 -5.26 -3.47
N VAL A 10 9.74 -5.44 -2.53
CA VAL A 10 9.12 -6.73 -2.25
C VAL A 10 8.54 -7.38 -3.52
N PHE A 11 7.75 -6.63 -4.28
CA PHE A 11 7.15 -7.16 -5.51
C PHE A 11 8.23 -7.41 -6.59
N SER A 12 9.22 -6.53 -6.71
CA SER A 12 10.27 -6.63 -7.73
C SER A 12 11.19 -7.82 -7.55
N VAL A 13 11.50 -8.20 -6.30
CA VAL A 13 12.40 -9.34 -6.00
C VAL A 13 11.67 -10.68 -5.93
N SER A 14 10.33 -10.66 -5.90
CA SER A 14 9.53 -11.88 -5.84
C SER A 14 9.72 -12.74 -7.08
N GLN A 15 9.93 -14.05 -6.88
CA GLN A 15 10.11 -15.03 -7.96
C GLN A 15 9.38 -16.33 -7.63
N LEU A 16 8.78 -16.95 -8.64
CA LEU A 16 8.20 -18.28 -8.49
C LEU A 16 9.27 -19.35 -8.20
N PRO A 17 8.91 -20.49 -7.60
CA PRO A 17 9.87 -21.48 -7.09
C PRO A 17 10.88 -22.00 -8.12
N ASN A 18 10.51 -22.06 -9.39
CA ASN A 18 11.42 -22.47 -10.48
C ASN A 18 12.45 -21.38 -10.89
N GLY A 19 12.40 -20.19 -10.27
CA GLY A 19 13.33 -19.09 -10.49
C GLY A 19 13.24 -18.38 -11.85
N SER A 20 12.39 -18.84 -12.75
CA SER A 20 12.34 -18.37 -14.14
C SER A 20 11.32 -17.23 -14.36
N VAL A 21 10.36 -17.04 -13.46
CA VAL A 21 9.27 -16.08 -13.65
C VAL A 21 9.19 -15.11 -12.46
N ARG A 22 9.19 -13.82 -12.76
CA ARG A 22 8.81 -12.76 -11.83
C ARG A 22 7.30 -12.56 -11.93
N PRO A 23 6.52 -12.82 -10.89
CA PRO A 23 5.07 -12.76 -10.95
C PRO A 23 4.51 -11.32 -10.98
N PHE A 24 5.34 -10.32 -10.70
CA PHE A 24 4.93 -8.92 -10.67
C PHE A 24 5.72 -8.06 -11.65
N LEU A 25 5.02 -7.25 -12.42
CA LEU A 25 5.55 -6.09 -13.13
C LEU A 25 5.21 -4.84 -12.30
N VAL A 26 6.22 -4.23 -11.70
CA VAL A 26 6.03 -3.10 -10.78
C VAL A 26 6.27 -1.79 -11.50
N SER A 27 5.35 -0.83 -11.31
CA SER A 27 5.44 0.49 -11.90
C SER A 27 5.04 1.56 -10.89
N THR A 28 5.51 2.77 -11.12
CA THR A 28 5.21 3.96 -10.33
C THR A 28 4.30 4.92 -11.09
N VAL A 29 3.34 5.52 -10.36
CA VAL A 29 2.35 6.44 -10.94
C VAL A 29 2.28 7.72 -10.12
N SER A 30 2.22 8.87 -10.79
CA SER A 30 1.86 10.15 -10.18
C SER A 30 0.75 10.83 -10.97
N GLU A 31 0.18 11.93 -10.45
CA GLU A 31 -0.96 12.60 -11.09
C GLU A 31 -0.68 12.94 -12.56
N ASN A 32 0.47 13.52 -12.85
CA ASN A 32 0.82 14.00 -14.20
C ASN A 32 2.06 13.33 -14.82
N GLY A 33 2.63 12.30 -14.18
CA GLY A 33 3.84 11.62 -14.65
C GLY A 33 5.12 12.43 -14.52
N GLN A 34 5.06 13.61 -13.91
CA GLN A 34 6.23 14.47 -13.72
C GLN A 34 7.08 14.03 -12.53
N LEU A 35 8.34 14.45 -12.53
CA LEU A 35 9.28 14.24 -11.42
C LEU A 35 8.66 14.69 -10.11
N ILE A 36 8.65 13.81 -9.12
CA ILE A 36 8.18 14.11 -7.77
C ILE A 36 9.35 14.11 -6.77
N HIS A 37 9.16 14.85 -5.70
CA HIS A 37 10.08 14.86 -4.58
C HIS A 37 9.44 14.12 -3.40
N ALA A 38 9.94 12.94 -3.09
CA ALA A 38 9.56 12.23 -1.88
C ALA A 38 10.13 12.96 -0.66
N ARG A 39 9.61 12.63 0.52
CA ARG A 39 10.09 13.20 1.78
C ARG A 39 11.62 13.09 1.87
N ASN A 40 12.25 14.12 2.38
CA ASN A 40 13.73 14.27 2.49
C ASN A 40 14.47 14.44 1.15
N GLY A 41 13.75 14.84 0.09
CA GLY A 41 14.37 15.30 -1.15
C GLY A 41 14.71 14.22 -2.18
N LEU A 42 14.39 12.94 -1.94
CA LEU A 42 14.59 11.91 -2.95
C LEU A 42 13.74 12.25 -4.19
N LYS A 43 14.40 12.33 -5.33
CA LYS A 43 13.74 12.55 -6.63
C LYS A 43 13.30 11.21 -7.20
N VAL A 44 12.05 11.13 -7.63
CA VAL A 44 11.47 9.95 -8.26
C VAL A 44 10.82 10.38 -9.56
N GLN A 45 11.24 9.75 -10.66
CA GLN A 45 10.57 9.89 -11.95
C GLN A 45 9.56 8.74 -12.06
N PRO A 46 8.25 9.02 -12.02
CA PRO A 46 7.23 7.98 -12.20
C PRO A 46 7.23 7.45 -13.65
N ASP A 47 6.81 6.20 -13.78
CA ASP A 47 6.67 5.57 -15.11
C ASP A 47 5.45 6.12 -15.85
N TYR A 48 4.37 6.46 -15.10
CA TYR A 48 3.10 6.90 -15.68
C TYR A 48 2.48 8.08 -14.94
N GLY A 49 1.64 8.81 -15.67
CA GLY A 49 0.63 9.72 -15.14
C GLY A 49 -0.73 9.03 -15.01
N PHE A 50 -1.72 9.67 -14.36
CA PHE A 50 -3.07 9.13 -14.24
C PHE A 50 -3.75 8.88 -15.59
N GLY A 51 -3.46 9.72 -16.60
CA GLY A 51 -4.09 9.66 -17.91
C GLY A 51 -3.59 8.53 -18.82
N ASN A 52 -2.40 7.99 -18.55
CA ASN A 52 -1.78 6.93 -19.38
C ASN A 52 -1.35 5.70 -18.57
N ALA A 53 -1.71 5.66 -17.28
CA ALA A 53 -1.43 4.50 -16.43
C ALA A 53 -2.21 3.26 -16.94
N PRO A 54 -1.55 2.10 -17.08
CA PRO A 54 -2.20 0.87 -17.51
C PRO A 54 -3.19 0.36 -16.44
N GLU A 55 -3.86 -0.75 -16.72
CA GLU A 55 -4.59 -1.49 -15.68
C GLU A 55 -3.60 -2.21 -14.76
N PHE A 56 -3.96 -2.30 -13.48
CA PHE A 56 -3.17 -2.96 -12.45
C PHE A 56 -4.00 -3.99 -11.72
N ASP A 57 -3.38 -5.08 -11.28
CA ASP A 57 -4.01 -6.05 -10.37
C ASP A 57 -3.89 -5.61 -8.92
N VAL A 58 -2.79 -4.96 -8.57
CA VAL A 58 -2.50 -4.46 -7.22
C VAL A 58 -2.15 -2.97 -7.28
N LEU A 59 -2.83 -2.17 -6.49
CA LEU A 59 -2.54 -0.74 -6.34
C LEU A 59 -2.16 -0.42 -4.89
N VAL A 60 -0.97 0.13 -4.67
CA VAL A 60 -0.49 0.54 -3.35
C VAL A 60 -0.43 2.07 -3.26
N ILE A 61 -1.13 2.63 -2.28
CA ILE A 61 -1.18 4.06 -2.00
C ILE A 61 -0.24 4.40 -0.86
N PRO A 62 0.91 5.05 -1.11
CA PRO A 62 1.85 5.43 -0.07
C PRO A 62 1.34 6.62 0.74
N GLY A 63 1.85 6.74 1.95
CA GLY A 63 1.57 7.86 2.83
C GLY A 63 2.66 8.95 2.82
N GLY A 64 2.64 9.71 3.88
CA GLY A 64 3.54 10.84 4.13
C GLY A 64 2.78 12.12 4.44
N PRO A 65 3.48 13.22 4.80
CA PRO A 65 2.83 14.52 5.04
C PRO A 65 2.02 14.99 3.82
N GLY A 66 2.55 14.82 2.60
CA GLY A 66 1.83 15.17 1.38
C GLY A 66 0.48 14.47 1.26
N ALA A 67 0.43 13.18 1.53
CA ALA A 67 -0.80 12.40 1.45
C ALA A 67 -1.91 12.93 2.38
N ARG A 68 -1.60 13.10 3.66
CA ARG A 68 -2.61 13.47 4.68
C ARG A 68 -2.92 14.97 4.77
N GLU A 69 -2.12 15.84 4.17
CA GLU A 69 -2.25 17.31 4.29
C GLU A 69 -2.62 17.98 2.97
N ARG A 70 -2.18 17.43 1.86
CA ARG A 70 -2.41 17.98 0.53
C ARG A 70 -3.27 17.08 -0.34
N GLU A 71 -2.83 15.84 -0.60
CA GLU A 71 -3.49 14.96 -1.56
C GLU A 71 -4.85 14.45 -1.07
N VAL A 72 -5.09 14.41 0.24
CA VAL A 72 -6.41 14.12 0.82
C VAL A 72 -7.47 15.16 0.42
N HIS A 73 -7.05 16.35 0.01
CA HIS A 73 -7.91 17.43 -0.50
C HIS A 73 -7.84 17.61 -2.02
N ASN A 74 -7.06 16.79 -2.72
CA ASN A 74 -6.94 16.83 -4.18
C ASN A 74 -8.02 15.95 -4.83
N PRO A 75 -9.06 16.54 -5.48
CA PRO A 75 -10.15 15.78 -6.08
C PRO A 75 -9.66 14.81 -7.16
N SER A 76 -8.65 15.19 -7.95
CA SER A 76 -8.10 14.34 -9.02
C SER A 76 -7.54 13.04 -8.46
N VAL A 77 -6.81 13.12 -7.35
CA VAL A 77 -6.25 11.93 -6.68
C VAL A 77 -7.35 11.05 -6.10
N ILE A 78 -8.33 11.65 -5.43
CA ILE A 78 -9.41 10.89 -4.78
C ILE A 78 -10.29 10.19 -5.82
N GLU A 79 -10.68 10.87 -6.89
CA GLU A 79 -11.51 10.28 -7.94
C GLU A 79 -10.74 9.23 -8.75
N TRP A 80 -9.43 9.44 -8.99
CA TRP A 80 -8.60 8.43 -9.65
C TRP A 80 -8.53 7.13 -8.81
N ILE A 81 -8.30 7.24 -7.49
CA ILE A 81 -8.29 6.08 -6.59
C ILE A 81 -9.65 5.34 -6.62
N LYS A 82 -10.77 6.08 -6.53
CA LYS A 82 -12.11 5.49 -6.64
C LYS A 82 -12.32 4.74 -7.96
N GLY A 83 -11.92 5.36 -9.08
CA GLY A 83 -12.05 4.77 -10.40
C GLY A 83 -11.22 3.49 -10.57
N ARG A 84 -10.08 3.38 -9.86
CA ARG A 84 -9.22 2.20 -9.90
C ARG A 84 -9.67 1.09 -8.94
N GLU A 85 -10.32 1.43 -7.83
CA GLU A 85 -10.72 0.42 -6.82
C GLU A 85 -11.53 -0.73 -7.43
N ALA A 86 -12.51 -0.44 -8.29
CA ALA A 86 -13.35 -1.46 -8.91
C ALA A 86 -12.59 -2.37 -9.90
N ARG A 87 -11.41 -1.97 -10.34
CA ARG A 87 -10.62 -2.63 -11.39
C ARG A 87 -9.41 -3.40 -10.87
N VAL A 88 -9.00 -3.15 -9.63
CA VAL A 88 -7.87 -3.87 -9.01
C VAL A 88 -8.36 -5.06 -8.19
N SER A 89 -7.58 -6.11 -8.16
CA SER A 89 -7.82 -7.26 -7.27
C SER A 89 -7.51 -6.90 -5.82
N ILE A 90 -6.47 -6.10 -5.59
CA ILE A 90 -6.07 -5.62 -4.26
C ILE A 90 -5.77 -4.12 -4.32
N LEU A 91 -6.44 -3.36 -3.46
CA LEU A 91 -6.12 -1.97 -3.14
C LEU A 91 -5.47 -1.90 -1.76
N ALA A 92 -4.25 -1.42 -1.70
CA ALA A 92 -3.51 -1.35 -0.45
C ALA A 92 -3.07 0.08 -0.10
N SER A 93 -2.86 0.35 1.18
CA SER A 93 -2.27 1.61 1.62
C SER A 93 -1.19 1.40 2.67
N VAL A 94 -0.17 2.23 2.63
CA VAL A 94 0.89 2.28 3.65
C VAL A 94 0.79 3.59 4.41
N CYS A 95 0.94 3.53 5.74
CA CYS A 95 1.03 4.72 6.57
C CYS A 95 -0.22 5.61 6.41
N THR A 96 -0.03 6.91 6.22
CA THR A 96 -1.14 7.87 6.01
C THR A 96 -1.76 7.82 4.61
N GLY A 97 -1.37 6.89 3.74
CA GLY A 97 -2.12 6.55 2.53
C GLY A 97 -3.55 6.10 2.81
N ALA A 98 -3.80 5.52 4.00
CA ALA A 98 -5.15 5.17 4.46
C ALA A 98 -6.13 6.37 4.51
N PHE A 99 -5.62 7.60 4.73
CA PHE A 99 -6.46 8.81 4.69
C PHE A 99 -7.06 9.05 3.30
N LEU A 100 -6.32 8.74 2.24
CA LEU A 100 -6.82 8.87 0.87
C LEU A 100 -7.93 7.85 0.60
N LEU A 101 -7.75 6.60 1.05
CA LEU A 101 -8.77 5.55 0.92
C LEU A 101 -10.03 5.90 1.73
N ALA A 102 -9.87 6.41 2.96
CA ALA A 102 -10.99 6.82 3.80
C ALA A 102 -11.73 8.03 3.19
N LYS A 103 -11.00 9.03 2.67
CA LYS A 103 -11.56 10.19 1.98
C LYS A 103 -12.33 9.80 0.73
N ALA A 104 -11.86 8.77 0.03
CA ALA A 104 -12.57 8.17 -1.10
C ALA A 104 -13.82 7.37 -0.68
N GLY A 105 -14.09 7.20 0.62
CA GLY A 105 -15.22 6.44 1.16
C GLY A 105 -15.02 4.92 1.16
N LEU A 106 -13.84 4.44 0.75
CA LEU A 106 -13.57 3.02 0.54
C LEU A 106 -13.37 2.22 1.83
N LEU A 107 -13.17 2.91 2.96
CA LEU A 107 -12.98 2.29 4.29
C LEU A 107 -14.23 2.35 5.19
N ASN A 108 -15.35 2.89 4.72
CA ASN A 108 -16.58 2.95 5.51
C ASN A 108 -17.06 1.53 5.89
N GLY A 109 -17.33 1.31 7.18
CA GLY A 109 -17.75 0.03 7.73
C GLY A 109 -16.65 -1.03 7.78
N LYS A 110 -15.39 -0.68 7.49
CA LYS A 110 -14.25 -1.60 7.49
C LYS A 110 -13.32 -1.33 8.66
N LYS A 111 -12.53 -2.35 9.01
CA LYS A 111 -11.37 -2.19 9.87
C LYS A 111 -10.20 -1.63 9.05
N ALA A 112 -9.41 -0.75 9.65
CA ALA A 112 -8.22 -0.21 9.02
C ALA A 112 -7.18 0.22 10.05
N THR A 113 -5.93 0.32 9.61
CA THR A 113 -4.86 0.94 10.40
C THR A 113 -4.13 2.00 9.56
N THR A 114 -3.32 2.80 10.24
CA THR A 114 -2.48 3.84 9.64
C THR A 114 -1.22 4.02 10.49
N HIS A 115 -0.41 5.03 10.19
CA HIS A 115 0.76 5.37 11.00
C HIS A 115 0.38 5.61 12.46
N TRP A 116 1.13 5.04 13.41
CA TRP A 116 0.83 5.08 14.85
C TRP A 116 0.53 6.50 15.38
N ALA A 117 1.30 7.50 14.96
CA ALA A 117 1.11 8.89 15.37
C ALA A 117 -0.13 9.56 14.73
N SER A 118 -0.82 8.89 13.84
CA SER A 118 -2.00 9.40 13.12
C SER A 118 -3.29 8.65 13.46
N LEU A 119 -3.25 7.62 14.30
CA LEU A 119 -4.41 6.78 14.62
C LEU A 119 -5.56 7.58 15.22
N ASP A 120 -5.29 8.46 16.19
CA ASP A 120 -6.33 9.29 16.84
C ASP A 120 -6.92 10.31 15.88
N ARG A 121 -6.10 10.94 15.04
CA ARG A 121 -6.55 11.83 13.99
C ARG A 121 -7.41 11.08 12.99
N PHE A 122 -6.99 9.91 12.56
CA PHE A 122 -7.69 9.07 11.60
C PHE A 122 -9.08 8.65 12.12
N ALA A 123 -9.16 8.18 13.37
CA ALA A 123 -10.42 7.81 14.01
C ALA A 123 -11.38 8.99 14.14
N ARG A 124 -10.87 10.19 14.45
CA ARG A 124 -11.67 11.40 14.60
C ARG A 124 -12.19 11.93 13.26
N GLU A 125 -11.36 11.90 12.21
CA GLU A 125 -11.73 12.41 10.88
C GLU A 125 -12.62 11.43 10.11
N PHE A 126 -12.51 10.12 10.38
CA PHE A 126 -13.25 9.08 9.67
C PHE A 126 -14.00 8.14 10.65
N PRO A 127 -15.05 8.62 11.30
CA PRO A 127 -15.77 7.85 12.33
C PRO A 127 -16.46 6.58 11.79
N GLY A 128 -16.63 6.46 10.48
CA GLY A 128 -17.14 5.25 9.83
C GLY A 128 -16.12 4.12 9.70
N VAL A 129 -14.86 4.34 10.13
CA VAL A 129 -13.76 3.36 10.05
C VAL A 129 -13.49 2.77 11.43
N THR A 130 -13.43 1.45 11.54
CA THR A 130 -12.98 0.79 12.78
C THR A 130 -11.46 0.77 12.82
N VAL A 131 -10.86 1.71 13.54
CA VAL A 131 -9.41 1.86 13.59
C VAL A 131 -8.77 0.78 14.47
N ARG A 132 -7.87 -0.01 13.89
CA ARG A 132 -7.08 -1.03 14.59
C ARG A 132 -5.73 -0.47 15.01
N ARG A 133 -5.37 -0.76 16.28
CA ARG A 133 -4.13 -0.33 16.92
C ARG A 133 -3.23 -1.55 17.14
N ASP A 134 -1.95 -1.33 17.29
CA ASP A 134 -0.98 -2.37 17.64
C ASP A 134 -0.91 -3.55 16.65
N VAL A 135 -1.29 -3.28 15.39
CA VAL A 135 -1.18 -4.21 14.26
C VAL A 135 -0.29 -3.63 13.17
N ARG A 136 0.44 -4.47 12.47
CA ARG A 136 1.27 -4.02 11.36
C ARG A 136 0.43 -3.75 10.11
N TYR A 137 -0.59 -4.58 9.85
CA TYR A 137 -1.56 -4.37 8.78
C TYR A 137 -2.93 -4.96 9.13
N VAL A 138 -3.94 -4.55 8.40
CA VAL A 138 -5.30 -5.07 8.44
C VAL A 138 -5.70 -5.50 7.04
N ASP A 139 -6.14 -6.76 6.88
CA ASP A 139 -6.63 -7.32 5.61
C ASP A 139 -8.15 -7.46 5.66
N GLU A 140 -8.86 -6.64 4.90
CA GLU A 140 -10.32 -6.70 4.70
C GLU A 140 -10.68 -7.35 3.34
N GLY A 141 -9.86 -8.27 2.87
CA GLY A 141 -10.06 -9.01 1.62
C GLY A 141 -9.41 -8.32 0.43
N ARG A 142 -10.13 -7.43 -0.24
CA ARG A 142 -9.62 -6.64 -1.38
C ARG A 142 -8.93 -5.35 -0.93
N ILE A 143 -9.22 -4.85 0.26
CA ILE A 143 -8.60 -3.63 0.78
C ILE A 143 -7.70 -3.99 1.96
N ILE A 144 -6.43 -3.61 1.87
CA ILE A 144 -5.43 -3.90 2.90
C ILE A 144 -4.76 -2.58 3.31
N THR A 145 -4.71 -2.31 4.61
CA THR A 145 -4.07 -1.10 5.13
C THR A 145 -2.94 -1.46 6.08
N SER A 146 -1.83 -0.74 6.04
CA SER A 146 -0.72 -0.97 6.97
C SER A 146 -0.35 0.27 7.77
N GLY A 147 0.30 0.02 8.89
CA GLY A 147 1.03 1.01 9.64
C GLY A 147 2.13 1.68 8.82
N GLY A 148 2.92 2.53 9.47
CA GLY A 148 3.96 3.31 8.79
C GLY A 148 5.21 2.52 8.45
N ILE A 149 5.81 2.92 7.36
CA ILE A 149 7.18 2.69 6.92
C ILE A 149 7.47 1.20 6.72
N SER A 150 8.10 0.53 7.70
CA SER A 150 8.46 -0.89 7.59
C SER A 150 7.25 -1.83 7.59
N ALA A 151 6.12 -1.43 8.17
CA ALA A 151 4.90 -2.22 8.13
C ALA A 151 4.36 -2.41 6.69
N GLY A 152 4.69 -1.48 5.78
CA GLY A 152 4.41 -1.63 4.34
C GLY A 152 5.15 -2.79 3.69
N ILE A 153 6.32 -3.17 4.20
CA ILE A 153 7.08 -4.35 3.74
C ILE A 153 6.34 -5.62 4.16
N ASP A 154 5.90 -5.73 5.42
CA ASP A 154 5.14 -6.88 5.90
C ASP A 154 3.83 -7.05 5.15
N MET A 155 3.12 -5.95 4.92
CA MET A 155 1.89 -5.95 4.12
C MET A 155 2.15 -6.41 2.69
N ALA A 156 3.22 -5.94 2.05
CA ALA A 156 3.55 -6.36 0.69
C ALA A 156 3.92 -7.85 0.62
N LEU A 157 4.70 -8.36 1.58
CA LEU A 157 4.99 -9.79 1.71
C LEU A 157 3.72 -10.62 1.96
N HIS A 158 2.78 -10.10 2.77
CA HIS A 158 1.47 -10.72 2.95
C HIS A 158 0.68 -10.78 1.63
N ILE A 159 0.70 -9.71 0.83
CA ILE A 159 0.06 -9.69 -0.50
C ILE A 159 0.72 -10.71 -1.44
N VAL A 160 2.05 -10.82 -1.44
CA VAL A 160 2.77 -11.85 -2.21
C VAL A 160 2.35 -13.24 -1.75
N ALA A 161 2.27 -13.49 -0.44
CA ALA A 161 1.83 -14.78 0.11
C ALA A 161 0.38 -15.10 -0.32
N LYS A 162 -0.49 -14.11 -0.33
CA LYS A 162 -1.91 -14.24 -0.71
C LYS A 162 -2.08 -14.57 -2.20
N ILE A 163 -1.24 -14.03 -3.07
CA ILE A 163 -1.33 -14.21 -4.54
C ILE A 163 -0.51 -15.41 -5.02
N CYS A 164 0.70 -15.56 -4.50
CA CYS A 164 1.70 -16.51 -5.03
C CYS A 164 2.05 -17.65 -4.07
N GLY A 165 1.53 -17.60 -2.84
CA GLY A 165 1.85 -18.58 -1.79
C GLY A 165 2.97 -18.10 -0.84
N VAL A 166 2.94 -18.66 0.37
CA VAL A 166 3.84 -18.29 1.47
C VAL A 166 5.31 -18.50 1.13
N GLU A 167 5.64 -19.57 0.40
CA GLU A 167 7.02 -19.88 0.00
C GLU A 167 7.64 -18.81 -0.87
N VAL A 168 6.85 -18.21 -1.77
CA VAL A 168 7.31 -17.08 -2.61
C VAL A 168 7.61 -15.86 -1.74
N ALA A 169 6.74 -15.55 -0.79
CA ALA A 169 6.93 -14.44 0.12
C ALA A 169 8.14 -14.64 1.04
N GLN A 170 8.34 -15.84 1.59
CA GLN A 170 9.52 -16.19 2.40
C GLN A 170 10.82 -16.07 1.60
N THR A 171 10.80 -16.51 0.35
CA THR A 171 11.96 -16.38 -0.55
C THR A 171 12.27 -14.92 -0.86
N ALA A 172 11.24 -14.09 -1.09
CA ALA A 172 11.39 -12.65 -1.30
C ALA A 172 11.98 -11.97 -0.04
N ALA A 173 11.42 -12.28 1.14
CA ALA A 173 11.93 -11.77 2.41
C ALA A 173 13.41 -12.14 2.63
N ARG A 174 13.77 -13.41 2.38
CA ARG A 174 15.16 -13.88 2.50
C ARG A 174 16.12 -13.16 1.54
N ARG A 175 15.69 -12.88 0.29
CA ARG A 175 16.49 -12.10 -0.66
C ARG A 175 16.74 -10.67 -0.22
N MET A 176 15.79 -10.11 0.52
CA MET A 176 15.89 -8.77 1.11
C MET A 176 16.63 -8.78 2.46
N GLU A 177 17.08 -9.94 2.95
CA GLU A 177 17.59 -10.12 4.31
C GLU A 177 16.64 -9.54 5.36
N TYR A 178 15.33 -9.66 5.12
CA TYR A 178 14.27 -9.14 5.97
C TYR A 178 13.65 -10.25 6.81
N ASP A 179 13.65 -10.07 8.14
CA ASP A 179 13.04 -11.02 9.10
C ASP A 179 11.52 -10.88 9.09
N TRP A 180 10.89 -11.55 8.12
CA TRP A 180 9.45 -11.56 7.99
C TRP A 180 8.82 -12.68 8.78
N GLN A 181 7.88 -12.33 9.64
CA GLN A 181 7.13 -13.27 10.47
C GLN A 181 5.63 -13.12 10.18
N PRO A 182 5.05 -13.97 9.34
CA PRO A 182 3.66 -13.84 8.88
C PRO A 182 2.65 -13.85 10.04
N GLU A 183 2.93 -14.62 11.11
CA GLU A 183 2.05 -14.75 12.26
C GLU A 183 2.00 -13.49 13.17
N ARG A 184 3.01 -12.63 13.10
CA ARG A 184 3.08 -11.38 13.85
C ARG A 184 2.54 -10.17 13.08
N GLY A 185 2.15 -10.36 11.82
CA GLY A 185 1.96 -9.23 10.93
C GLY A 185 0.63 -8.55 11.08
N GLY A 186 -0.48 -9.23 11.11
CA GLY A 186 -1.72 -8.56 10.86
C GLY A 186 -2.96 -9.22 11.42
N GLU A 187 -4.05 -8.49 11.32
CA GLU A 187 -5.40 -8.99 11.48
C GLU A 187 -5.98 -9.23 10.09
N ALA A 188 -6.18 -10.49 9.73
CA ALA A 188 -6.88 -10.88 8.53
C ALA A 188 -8.35 -11.18 8.85
N ARG A 189 -9.23 -10.93 7.90
CA ARG A 189 -10.63 -11.35 7.98
C ARG A 189 -10.67 -12.88 7.89
N ALA A 190 -11.27 -13.52 8.90
CA ALA A 190 -11.55 -14.95 8.88
C ALA A 190 -12.54 -15.32 7.78
#